data_adb808af50a1dbef743d4e688bff60c9
#
_entry.id   adb808af50a1dbef743d4e688bff60c9
#
_cell.length_a   1.000
_cell.length_b   1.000
_cell.length_c   1.000
_cell.angle_alpha   90.00
_cell.angle_beta   90.00
_cell.angle_gamma   90.00
#
_symmetry.space_group_name_H-M   'P 1'
#
loop_
_entity.id
_entity.type
_entity.pdbx_description
1 polymer ?
#
loop_
_entity_poly.entity_id
_entity_poly.type
_entity_poly.pdbx_seq_one_letter_code
_entity_poly.pdbx_strand_id
1 'polypeptide(L)'
;MARRTKEEAQETRNQIIQAAGVCFHKKGISRTSLAEIAAAAGVTRGAIYWHFEDKTELLAALLETAHMPLQPLGEASRNEGEPDPLGRLRELLVMIFRRVALDPGIRRINEIIFHKCEYTDEMCGLRQRIQDFRSLCDQNIESALRLAMVRGQLPADLDAALASRCVHSFISGTVDQWLMNPEGLNLPDKAPQLVDALLDMLKLSPALRLA
;
A
#
# COMPACT_ATOMS: atom_id res chain seq x y z
N MET A 1 33.69 8.70 20.41
CA MET A 1 32.28 8.64 20.03
C MET A 1 31.80 7.19 20.16
N ALA A 2 30.84 6.90 21.04
CA ALA A 2 30.29 5.55 21.17
C ALA A 2 29.60 5.15 19.85
N ARG A 3 29.92 3.97 19.34
CA ARG A 3 29.31 3.38 18.15
C ARG A 3 27.83 3.10 18.52
N ARG A 4 26.89 3.81 17.89
CA ARG A 4 25.46 3.52 18.04
C ARG A 4 25.22 2.03 17.80
N THR A 5 24.38 1.41 18.64
CA THR A 5 23.98 0.02 18.42
C THR A 5 23.11 -0.07 17.18
N LYS A 6 22.99 -1.26 16.58
CA LYS A 6 22.14 -1.49 15.41
C LYS A 6 20.67 -1.15 15.72
N GLU A 7 20.24 -1.35 16.95
CA GLU A 7 18.90 -1.04 17.44
C GLU A 7 18.66 0.47 17.51
N GLU A 8 19.59 1.25 18.07
CA GLU A 8 19.50 2.72 18.10
C GLU A 8 19.49 3.34 16.70
N ALA A 9 20.23 2.75 15.76
CA ALA A 9 20.20 3.18 14.35
C ALA A 9 18.83 2.91 13.72
N GLN A 10 18.23 1.75 13.97
CA GLN A 10 16.90 1.40 13.45
C GLN A 10 15.81 2.29 14.09
N GLU A 11 15.90 2.58 15.36
CA GLU A 11 14.98 3.49 16.03
C GLU A 11 15.05 4.91 15.45
N THR A 12 16.25 5.42 15.22
CA THR A 12 16.47 6.70 14.55
C THR A 12 15.88 6.71 13.14
N ARG A 13 16.07 5.63 12.37
CA ARG A 13 15.47 5.49 11.04
C ARG A 13 13.95 5.55 11.10
N ASN A 14 13.34 4.86 12.05
CA ASN A 14 11.88 4.85 12.25
C ASN A 14 11.35 6.24 12.64
N GLN A 15 12.05 6.96 13.52
CA GLN A 15 11.71 8.34 13.90
C GLN A 15 11.72 9.28 12.69
N ILE A 16 12.72 9.16 11.81
CA ILE A 16 12.81 9.94 10.57
C ILE A 16 11.63 9.62 9.65
N ILE A 17 11.27 8.34 9.45
CA ILE A 17 10.13 7.93 8.63
C ILE A 17 8.82 8.51 9.14
N GLN A 18 8.59 8.45 10.46
CA GLN A 18 7.39 9.02 11.09
C GLN A 18 7.31 10.54 10.91
N ALA A 19 8.42 11.24 11.14
CA ALA A 19 8.49 12.69 10.93
C ALA A 19 8.26 13.07 9.46
N ALA A 20 8.79 12.29 8.53
CA ALA A 20 8.56 12.47 7.09
C ALA A 20 7.08 12.37 6.73
N GLY A 21 6.37 11.36 7.26
CA GLY A 21 4.93 11.22 7.05
C GLY A 21 4.15 12.46 7.51
N VAL A 22 4.52 13.06 8.64
CA VAL A 22 3.90 14.30 9.12
C VAL A 22 4.22 15.49 8.21
N CYS A 23 5.49 15.66 7.81
CA CYS A 23 5.93 16.77 6.97
C CYS A 23 5.32 16.69 5.56
N PHE A 24 5.36 15.52 4.94
CA PHE A 24 4.78 15.29 3.61
C PHE A 24 3.25 15.51 3.60
N HIS A 25 2.56 15.05 4.62
CA HIS A 25 1.12 15.26 4.75
C HIS A 25 0.78 16.75 4.87
N LYS A 26 1.55 17.51 5.64
CA LYS A 26 1.30 18.94 5.90
C LYS A 26 1.60 19.83 4.71
N LYS A 27 2.72 19.59 4.00
CA LYS A 27 3.26 20.51 2.98
C LYS A 27 3.29 19.92 1.56
N GLY A 28 3.05 18.63 1.40
CA GLY A 28 3.35 17.88 0.16
C GLY A 28 4.83 17.50 0.08
N ILE A 29 5.14 16.58 -0.83
CA ILE A 29 6.49 16.00 -0.94
C ILE A 29 7.46 17.02 -1.56
N SER A 30 7.07 17.70 -2.63
CA SER A 30 7.92 18.65 -3.36
C SER A 30 8.40 19.79 -2.45
N ARG A 31 7.51 20.34 -1.62
CA ARG A 31 7.77 21.50 -0.74
C ARG A 31 8.41 21.13 0.60
N THR A 32 8.73 19.88 0.86
CA THR A 32 9.37 19.41 2.09
C THR A 32 10.85 19.13 1.83
N SER A 33 11.74 19.62 2.69
CA SER A 33 13.18 19.35 2.64
C SER A 33 13.59 18.29 3.67
N LEU A 34 14.68 17.54 3.39
CA LEU A 34 15.27 16.61 4.36
C LEU A 34 15.70 17.33 5.65
N ALA A 35 16.12 18.60 5.57
CA ALA A 35 16.50 19.38 6.74
C ALA A 35 15.29 19.66 7.66
N GLU A 36 14.12 19.95 7.11
CA GLU A 36 12.88 20.12 7.89
C GLU A 36 12.45 18.80 8.55
N ILE A 37 12.59 17.68 7.82
CA ILE A 37 12.28 16.35 8.37
C ILE A 37 13.25 16.01 9.51
N ALA A 38 14.56 16.28 9.35
CA ALA A 38 15.55 16.07 10.41
C ALA A 38 15.21 16.86 11.67
N ALA A 39 14.86 18.14 11.52
CA ALA A 39 14.42 18.99 12.63
C ALA A 39 13.14 18.44 13.31
N ALA A 40 12.16 18.00 12.53
CA ALA A 40 10.92 17.42 13.04
C ALA A 40 11.15 16.07 13.75
N ALA A 41 12.12 15.29 13.31
CA ALA A 41 12.53 14.03 13.94
C ALA A 41 13.44 14.22 15.16
N GLY A 42 13.90 15.44 15.46
CA GLY A 42 14.84 15.70 16.55
C GLY A 42 16.24 15.13 16.28
N VAL A 43 16.63 14.95 15.01
CA VAL A 43 17.94 14.42 14.63
C VAL A 43 18.79 15.46 13.90
N THR A 44 20.11 15.21 13.83
CA THR A 44 21.01 16.11 13.10
C THR A 44 20.83 15.94 11.59
N ARG A 45 21.20 16.97 10.83
CA ARG A 45 21.24 16.92 9.36
C ARG A 45 22.10 15.79 8.82
N GLY A 46 23.26 15.52 9.44
CA GLY A 46 24.12 14.39 9.08
C GLY A 46 23.47 13.05 9.34
N ALA A 47 22.64 12.90 10.39
CA ALA A 47 21.96 11.65 10.70
C ALA A 47 20.91 11.28 9.65
N ILE A 48 20.15 12.25 9.11
CA ILE A 48 19.18 11.91 8.05
C ILE A 48 19.86 11.47 6.75
N TYR A 49 20.96 12.13 6.33
CA TYR A 49 21.71 11.73 5.14
C TYR A 49 22.47 10.41 5.29
N TRP A 50 22.68 9.95 6.53
CA TRP A 50 23.23 8.62 6.77
C TRP A 50 22.19 7.51 6.53
N HIS A 51 20.88 7.82 6.71
CA HIS A 51 19.80 6.86 6.57
C HIS A 51 19.11 6.92 5.20
N PHE A 52 19.08 8.09 4.57
CA PHE A 52 18.31 8.33 3.34
C PHE A 52 19.05 9.29 2.41
N GLU A 53 19.24 8.89 1.16
CA GLU A 53 19.90 9.72 0.15
C GLU A 53 19.01 10.92 -0.26
N ASP A 54 17.72 10.66 -0.46
CA ASP A 54 16.76 11.65 -0.92
C ASP A 54 15.34 11.45 -0.36
N LYS A 55 14.43 12.33 -0.74
CA LYS A 55 13.02 12.26 -0.36
C LYS A 55 12.29 11.06 -0.99
N THR A 56 12.77 10.56 -2.10
CA THR A 56 12.18 9.43 -2.82
C THR A 56 12.41 8.14 -2.06
N GLU A 57 13.65 7.94 -1.58
CA GLU A 57 13.99 6.79 -0.72
C GLU A 57 13.20 6.83 0.59
N LEU A 58 13.07 8.01 1.19
CA LEU A 58 12.32 8.19 2.42
C LEU A 58 10.82 7.92 2.23
N LEU A 59 10.23 8.33 1.09
CA LEU A 59 8.86 7.99 0.77
C LEU A 59 8.69 6.48 0.53
N ALA A 60 9.62 5.84 -0.17
CA ALA A 60 9.59 4.38 -0.36
C ALA A 60 9.58 3.65 0.99
N ALA A 61 10.44 4.06 1.93
CA ALA A 61 10.45 3.50 3.28
C ALA A 61 9.14 3.75 4.04
N LEU A 62 8.50 4.90 3.84
CA LEU A 62 7.19 5.21 4.41
C LEU A 62 6.10 4.28 3.84
N LEU A 63 6.12 4.02 2.53
CA LEU A 63 5.22 3.07 1.88
C LEU A 63 5.40 1.64 2.41
N GLU A 64 6.64 1.20 2.57
CA GLU A 64 6.96 -0.11 3.14
C GLU A 64 6.33 -0.31 4.52
N THR A 65 6.35 0.71 5.39
CA THR A 65 5.71 0.61 6.73
C THR A 65 4.20 0.35 6.66
N ALA A 66 3.53 0.82 5.62
CA ALA A 66 2.10 0.54 5.42
C ALA A 66 1.84 -0.91 4.97
N HIS A 67 2.79 -1.50 4.23
CA HIS A 67 2.63 -2.82 3.62
C HIS A 67 3.15 -3.98 4.45
N MET A 68 4.23 -3.79 5.22
CA MET A 68 4.84 -4.86 6.01
C MET A 68 3.85 -5.70 6.83
N PRO A 69 2.87 -5.11 7.54
CA PRO A 69 1.90 -5.90 8.30
C PRO A 69 0.89 -6.69 7.45
N LEU A 70 0.83 -6.45 6.14
CA LEU A 70 -0.05 -7.15 5.20
C LEU A 70 0.66 -8.30 4.47
N GLN A 71 1.99 -8.33 4.52
CA GLN A 71 2.81 -9.34 3.82
C GLN A 71 2.43 -10.79 4.17
N PRO A 72 2.22 -11.18 5.45
CA PRO A 72 1.88 -12.56 5.77
C PRO A 72 0.57 -13.02 5.10
N LEU A 73 -0.45 -12.16 5.03
CA LEU A 73 -1.71 -12.49 4.35
C LEU A 73 -1.53 -12.55 2.84
N GLY A 74 -0.74 -11.63 2.28
CA GLY A 74 -0.41 -11.64 0.86
C GLY A 74 0.42 -12.87 0.46
N GLU A 75 1.35 -13.31 1.29
CA GLU A 75 2.10 -14.56 1.08
C GLU A 75 1.21 -15.79 1.23
N ALA A 76 0.34 -15.82 2.24
CA ALA A 76 -0.60 -16.91 2.42
C ALA A 76 -1.53 -17.08 1.21
N SER A 77 -2.05 -16.00 0.63
CA SER A 77 -2.93 -16.07 -0.55
C SER A 77 -2.26 -16.64 -1.82
N ARG A 78 -0.93 -16.69 -1.84
CA ARG A 78 -0.10 -17.18 -2.97
C ARG A 78 0.66 -18.45 -2.65
N ASN A 79 0.52 -18.99 -1.45
CA ASN A 79 1.17 -20.24 -1.04
C ASN A 79 0.50 -21.43 -1.75
N GLU A 80 1.26 -22.20 -2.50
CA GLU A 80 0.76 -23.39 -3.20
C GLU A 80 0.12 -24.42 -2.27
N GLY A 81 0.52 -24.47 -1.01
CA GLY A 81 -0.08 -25.31 0.02
C GLY A 81 -1.40 -24.80 0.60
N GLU A 82 -1.80 -23.56 0.31
CA GLU A 82 -3.03 -22.98 0.86
C GLU A 82 -4.27 -23.63 0.23
N PRO A 83 -5.19 -24.16 1.03
CA PRO A 83 -6.43 -24.74 0.51
C PRO A 83 -7.47 -23.68 0.10
N ASP A 84 -7.42 -22.47 0.69
CA ASP A 84 -8.36 -21.38 0.45
C ASP A 84 -7.66 -20.07 0.08
N PRO A 85 -6.96 -19.99 -1.09
CA PRO A 85 -6.27 -18.79 -1.51
C PRO A 85 -7.22 -17.60 -1.73
N LEU A 86 -8.45 -17.82 -2.18
CA LEU A 86 -9.44 -16.76 -2.37
C LEU A 86 -9.91 -16.17 -1.03
N GLY A 87 -10.12 -17.01 -0.02
CA GLY A 87 -10.42 -16.56 1.33
C GLY A 87 -9.28 -15.77 1.96
N ARG A 88 -8.01 -16.18 1.74
CA ARG A 88 -6.85 -15.39 2.19
C ARG A 88 -6.75 -14.05 1.48
N LEU A 89 -6.99 -14.02 0.17
CA LEU A 89 -7.06 -12.76 -0.57
C LEU A 89 -8.19 -11.86 -0.03
N ARG A 90 -9.36 -12.43 0.24
CA ARG A 90 -10.47 -11.72 0.87
C ARG A 90 -10.09 -11.08 2.21
N GLU A 91 -9.46 -11.85 3.09
CA GLU A 91 -8.98 -11.37 4.41
C GLU A 91 -8.01 -10.20 4.25
N LEU A 92 -7.05 -10.31 3.32
CA LEU A 92 -6.10 -9.25 3.00
C LEU A 92 -6.83 -7.96 2.55
N LEU A 93 -7.75 -8.07 1.61
CA LEU A 93 -8.47 -6.92 1.06
C LEU A 93 -9.35 -6.22 2.11
N VAL A 94 -10.04 -6.99 2.96
CA VAL A 94 -10.82 -6.46 4.09
C VAL A 94 -9.88 -5.74 5.08
N MET A 95 -8.71 -6.33 5.37
CA MET A 95 -7.75 -5.72 6.28
C MET A 95 -7.17 -4.40 5.73
N ILE A 96 -6.95 -4.29 4.43
CA ILE A 96 -6.52 -3.02 3.80
C ILE A 96 -7.52 -1.90 4.13
N PHE A 97 -8.81 -2.11 3.86
CA PHE A 97 -9.84 -1.10 4.15
C PHE A 97 -9.91 -0.74 5.63
N ARG A 98 -9.92 -1.75 6.51
CA ARG A 98 -9.95 -1.52 7.96
C ARG A 98 -8.75 -0.75 8.46
N ARG A 99 -7.56 -1.07 7.98
CA ARG A 99 -6.34 -0.36 8.39
C ARG A 99 -6.34 1.10 7.92
N VAL A 100 -6.74 1.36 6.69
CA VAL A 100 -6.85 2.76 6.20
C VAL A 100 -7.84 3.55 7.07
N ALA A 101 -8.92 2.94 7.48
CA ALA A 101 -9.95 3.62 8.26
C ALA A 101 -9.58 3.80 9.75
N LEU A 102 -8.91 2.82 10.35
CA LEU A 102 -8.71 2.76 11.81
C LEU A 102 -7.30 3.17 12.26
N ASP A 103 -6.29 3.12 11.38
CA ASP A 103 -4.92 3.50 11.69
C ASP A 103 -4.60 4.89 11.12
N PRO A 104 -4.45 5.93 11.98
CA PRO A 104 -4.16 7.28 11.51
C PRO A 104 -2.84 7.41 10.74
N GLY A 105 -1.86 6.56 11.02
CA GLY A 105 -0.58 6.52 10.30
C GLY A 105 -0.77 6.01 8.87
N ILE A 106 -1.50 4.91 8.72
CA ILE A 106 -1.82 4.34 7.40
C ILE A 106 -2.73 5.26 6.59
N ARG A 107 -3.74 5.87 7.23
CA ARG A 107 -4.57 6.90 6.59
C ARG A 107 -3.72 8.02 6.03
N ARG A 108 -2.82 8.60 6.83
CA ARG A 108 -1.92 9.67 6.43
C ARG A 108 -1.05 9.28 5.22
N ILE A 109 -0.52 8.06 5.19
CA ILE A 109 0.28 7.57 4.06
C ILE A 109 -0.57 7.55 2.78
N ASN A 110 -1.80 7.05 2.85
CA ASN A 110 -2.70 7.04 1.69
C ASN A 110 -3.09 8.46 1.25
N GLU A 111 -3.38 9.38 2.19
CA GLU A 111 -3.62 10.80 1.87
C GLU A 111 -2.42 11.46 1.16
N ILE A 112 -1.18 11.11 1.55
CA ILE A 112 0.02 11.59 0.85
C ILE A 112 0.04 11.07 -0.58
N ILE A 113 -0.18 9.77 -0.78
CA ILE A 113 -0.10 9.13 -2.10
C ILE A 113 -1.17 9.66 -3.05
N PHE A 114 -2.42 9.74 -2.59
CA PHE A 114 -3.54 10.11 -3.43
C PHE A 114 -3.68 11.63 -3.61
N HIS A 115 -3.39 12.42 -2.56
CA HIS A 115 -3.77 13.84 -2.55
C HIS A 115 -2.60 14.83 -2.42
N LYS A 116 -1.38 14.38 -2.08
CA LYS A 116 -0.23 15.25 -1.82
C LYS A 116 1.00 14.93 -2.66
N CYS A 117 0.90 13.92 -3.53
CA CYS A 117 1.97 13.53 -4.43
C CYS A 117 1.85 14.29 -5.75
N GLU A 118 2.74 15.26 -5.97
CA GLU A 118 2.84 15.99 -7.24
C GLU A 118 3.79 15.23 -8.17
N TYR A 119 3.29 14.83 -9.35
CA TYR A 119 4.09 14.14 -10.37
C TYR A 119 4.75 15.16 -11.30
N THR A 120 5.73 15.91 -10.79
CA THR A 120 6.55 16.82 -11.58
C THR A 120 7.75 16.09 -12.18
N ASP A 121 8.39 16.68 -13.22
CA ASP A 121 9.57 16.11 -13.84
C ASP A 121 10.74 15.96 -12.86
N GLU A 122 10.84 16.87 -11.87
CA GLU A 122 11.82 16.78 -10.78
C GLU A 122 11.62 15.55 -9.88
N MET A 123 10.45 14.92 -9.93
CA MET A 123 10.08 13.75 -9.14
C MET A 123 9.94 12.47 -10.00
N CYS A 124 10.64 12.41 -11.14
CA CYS A 124 10.62 11.27 -12.06
C CYS A 124 10.93 9.94 -11.34
N GLY A 125 11.93 9.91 -10.46
CA GLY A 125 12.29 8.72 -9.68
C GLY A 125 11.17 8.26 -8.72
N LEU A 126 10.38 9.19 -8.17
CA LEU A 126 9.24 8.86 -7.32
C LEU A 126 8.11 8.19 -8.11
N ARG A 127 7.79 8.75 -9.29
CA ARG A 127 6.77 8.15 -10.17
C ARG A 127 7.12 6.71 -10.53
N GLN A 128 8.38 6.45 -10.89
CA GLN A 128 8.86 5.10 -11.21
C GLN A 128 8.69 4.15 -10.01
N ARG A 129 9.10 4.55 -8.81
CA ARG A 129 8.97 3.72 -7.60
C ARG A 129 7.50 3.40 -7.27
N ILE A 130 6.58 4.36 -7.43
CA ILE A 130 5.15 4.12 -7.24
C ILE A 130 4.61 3.16 -8.30
N GLN A 131 5.06 3.27 -9.55
CA GLN A 131 4.68 2.35 -10.63
C GLN A 131 5.21 0.94 -10.36
N ASP A 132 6.46 0.79 -9.97
CA ASP A 132 7.08 -0.50 -9.63
C ASP A 132 6.32 -1.18 -8.48
N PHE A 133 5.98 -0.39 -7.46
CA PHE A 133 5.19 -0.87 -6.34
C PHE A 133 3.78 -1.34 -6.76
N ARG A 134 3.07 -0.57 -7.59
CA ARG A 134 1.75 -0.95 -8.13
C ARG A 134 1.86 -2.22 -8.98
N SER A 135 2.87 -2.32 -9.82
CA SER A 135 3.12 -3.51 -10.64
C SER A 135 3.36 -4.75 -9.78
N LEU A 136 4.09 -4.62 -8.68
CA LEU A 136 4.28 -5.72 -7.73
C LEU A 136 2.96 -6.13 -7.05
N CYS A 137 2.11 -5.17 -6.68
CA CYS A 137 0.78 -5.46 -6.14
C CYS A 137 -0.09 -6.22 -7.15
N ASP A 138 -0.11 -5.76 -8.42
CA ASP A 138 -0.86 -6.42 -9.49
C ASP A 138 -0.39 -7.87 -9.71
N GLN A 139 0.92 -8.10 -9.76
CA GLN A 139 1.50 -9.45 -9.90
C GLN A 139 1.14 -10.35 -8.72
N ASN A 140 1.16 -9.81 -7.50
CA ASN A 140 0.80 -10.56 -6.30
C ASN A 140 -0.69 -10.94 -6.29
N ILE A 141 -1.57 -10.02 -6.68
CA ILE A 141 -3.00 -10.29 -6.82
C ILE A 141 -3.23 -11.32 -7.93
N GLU A 142 -2.63 -11.15 -9.09
CA GLU A 142 -2.74 -12.09 -10.20
C GLU A 142 -2.32 -13.51 -9.80
N SER A 143 -1.20 -13.64 -9.08
CA SER A 143 -0.73 -14.94 -8.58
C SER A 143 -1.74 -15.61 -7.64
N ALA A 144 -2.36 -14.84 -6.73
CA ALA A 144 -3.40 -15.34 -5.83
C ALA A 144 -4.67 -15.77 -6.61
N LEU A 145 -5.07 -14.99 -7.61
CA LEU A 145 -6.22 -15.33 -8.47
C LEU A 145 -5.95 -16.61 -9.28
N ARG A 146 -4.77 -16.76 -9.88
CA ARG A 146 -4.38 -17.98 -10.61
C ARG A 146 -4.40 -19.20 -9.70
N LEU A 147 -3.92 -19.09 -8.45
CA LEU A 147 -4.00 -20.18 -7.49
C LEU A 147 -5.46 -20.50 -7.14
N ALA A 148 -6.31 -19.48 -6.96
CA ALA A 148 -7.74 -19.69 -6.71
C ALA A 148 -8.46 -20.36 -7.91
N MET A 149 -8.05 -20.07 -9.14
CA MET A 149 -8.53 -20.79 -10.34
C MET A 149 -8.12 -22.27 -10.31
N VAL A 150 -6.87 -22.58 -10.00
CA VAL A 150 -6.36 -23.96 -9.87
C VAL A 150 -7.12 -24.72 -8.76
N ARG A 151 -7.51 -24.04 -7.69
CA ARG A 151 -8.33 -24.61 -6.60
C ARG A 151 -9.82 -24.70 -6.91
N GLY A 152 -10.27 -24.27 -8.10
CA GLY A 152 -11.68 -24.30 -8.49
C GLY A 152 -12.55 -23.26 -7.77
N GLN A 153 -11.96 -22.27 -7.12
CA GLN A 153 -12.68 -21.20 -6.40
C GLN A 153 -13.08 -20.04 -7.34
N LEU A 154 -12.40 -19.94 -8.47
CA LEU A 154 -12.70 -19.01 -9.57
C LEU A 154 -12.80 -19.79 -10.87
N PRO A 155 -13.54 -19.26 -11.88
CA PRO A 155 -13.64 -19.89 -13.20
C PRO A 155 -12.27 -20.10 -13.84
N ALA A 156 -12.08 -21.27 -14.47
CA ALA A 156 -10.80 -21.64 -15.08
C ALA A 156 -10.42 -20.75 -16.29
N ASP A 157 -11.39 -20.09 -16.89
CA ASP A 157 -11.26 -19.17 -18.02
C ASP A 157 -11.18 -17.69 -17.60
N LEU A 158 -11.03 -17.39 -16.30
CA LEU A 158 -10.86 -16.02 -15.82
C LEU A 158 -9.58 -15.39 -16.42
N ASP A 159 -9.69 -14.22 -17.02
CA ASP A 159 -8.53 -13.39 -17.36
C ASP A 159 -7.92 -12.82 -16.05
N ALA A 160 -6.99 -13.55 -15.47
CA ALA A 160 -6.38 -13.21 -14.17
C ALA A 160 -5.61 -11.87 -14.23
N ALA A 161 -5.04 -11.51 -15.39
CA ALA A 161 -4.31 -10.25 -15.56
C ALA A 161 -5.27 -9.05 -15.57
N LEU A 162 -6.39 -9.15 -16.28
CA LEU A 162 -7.44 -8.12 -16.27
C LEU A 162 -8.12 -8.06 -14.88
N ALA A 163 -8.42 -9.21 -14.31
CA ALA A 163 -9.05 -9.32 -12.98
C ALA A 163 -8.18 -8.68 -11.88
N SER A 164 -6.85 -8.88 -11.90
CA SER A 164 -5.95 -8.27 -10.91
C SER A 164 -5.98 -6.74 -10.98
N ARG A 165 -6.04 -6.17 -12.19
CA ARG A 165 -6.19 -4.72 -12.40
C ARG A 165 -7.53 -4.20 -11.90
N CYS A 166 -8.62 -4.96 -12.12
CA CYS A 166 -9.94 -4.62 -11.58
C CYS A 166 -9.92 -4.61 -10.04
N VAL A 167 -9.32 -5.61 -9.41
CA VAL A 167 -9.16 -5.68 -7.95
C VAL A 167 -8.38 -4.47 -7.44
N HIS A 168 -7.22 -4.18 -8.02
CA HIS A 168 -6.37 -3.05 -7.61
C HIS A 168 -7.11 -1.71 -7.78
N SER A 169 -7.77 -1.51 -8.92
CA SER A 169 -8.52 -0.29 -9.21
C SER A 169 -9.70 -0.10 -8.26
N PHE A 170 -10.42 -1.17 -7.94
CA PHE A 170 -11.52 -1.14 -7.00
C PHE A 170 -11.05 -0.73 -5.59
N ILE A 171 -9.98 -1.35 -5.08
CA ILE A 171 -9.43 -1.03 -3.76
C ILE A 171 -8.92 0.41 -3.73
N SER A 172 -8.11 0.81 -4.72
CA SER A 172 -7.52 2.14 -4.79
C SER A 172 -8.59 3.23 -4.92
N GLY A 173 -9.58 3.03 -5.79
CA GLY A 173 -10.67 3.98 -5.98
C GLY A 173 -11.58 4.10 -4.75
N THR A 174 -11.87 2.98 -4.07
CA THR A 174 -12.65 3.00 -2.83
C THR A 174 -11.92 3.75 -1.71
N VAL A 175 -10.62 3.52 -1.57
CA VAL A 175 -9.78 4.23 -0.58
C VAL A 175 -9.72 5.72 -0.90
N ASP A 176 -9.44 6.09 -2.16
CA ASP A 176 -9.36 7.48 -2.59
C ASP A 176 -10.67 8.24 -2.33
N GLN A 177 -11.81 7.69 -2.75
CA GLN A 177 -13.13 8.28 -2.51
C GLN A 177 -13.46 8.38 -1.02
N TRP A 178 -13.11 7.36 -0.23
CA TRP A 178 -13.35 7.39 1.20
C TRP A 178 -12.50 8.46 1.91
N LEU A 179 -11.24 8.65 1.51
CA LEU A 179 -10.37 9.69 2.07
C LEU A 179 -10.91 11.10 1.80
N MET A 180 -11.63 11.31 0.69
CA MET A 180 -12.29 12.59 0.40
C MET A 180 -13.51 12.87 1.30
N ASN A 181 -14.21 11.83 1.75
CA ASN A 181 -15.38 11.96 2.63
C ASN A 181 -15.51 10.76 3.58
N PRO A 182 -14.69 10.70 4.66
CA PRO A 182 -14.68 9.57 5.59
C PRO A 182 -16.01 9.35 6.33
N GLU A 183 -16.82 10.39 6.48
CA GLU A 183 -18.11 10.30 7.18
C GLU A 183 -19.23 9.72 6.29
N GLY A 184 -19.04 9.75 4.97
CA GLY A 184 -20.03 9.27 4.00
C GLY A 184 -20.19 7.75 3.96
N LEU A 185 -19.21 6.99 4.47
CA LEU A 185 -19.24 5.53 4.51
C LEU A 185 -18.50 5.02 5.75
N ASN A 186 -19.15 4.20 6.57
CA ASN A 186 -18.49 3.45 7.63
C ASN A 186 -17.66 2.31 7.00
N LEU A 187 -16.48 2.67 6.47
CA LEU A 187 -15.64 1.75 5.72
C LEU A 187 -15.23 0.50 6.51
N PRO A 188 -14.85 0.55 7.83
CA PRO A 188 -14.50 -0.64 8.59
C PRO A 188 -15.60 -1.69 8.63
N ASP A 189 -16.86 -1.26 8.79
CA ASP A 189 -18.01 -2.16 8.88
C ASP A 189 -18.46 -2.64 7.49
N LYS A 190 -18.29 -1.82 6.46
CA LYS A 190 -18.66 -2.13 5.08
C LYS A 190 -17.59 -2.87 4.29
N ALA A 191 -16.36 -2.93 4.78
CA ALA A 191 -15.24 -3.58 4.10
C ALA A 191 -15.56 -5.02 3.67
N PRO A 192 -16.17 -5.91 4.50
CA PRO A 192 -16.51 -7.26 4.05
C PRO A 192 -17.49 -7.25 2.87
N GLN A 193 -18.55 -6.41 2.92
CA GLN A 193 -19.55 -6.33 1.86
C GLN A 193 -18.96 -5.82 0.53
N LEU A 194 -18.09 -4.83 0.59
CA LEU A 194 -17.39 -4.28 -0.59
C LEU A 194 -16.49 -5.33 -1.24
N VAL A 195 -15.74 -6.07 -0.42
CA VAL A 195 -14.85 -7.13 -0.92
C VAL A 195 -15.67 -8.31 -1.46
N ASP A 196 -16.75 -8.70 -0.80
CA ASP A 196 -17.61 -9.79 -1.28
C ASP A 196 -18.23 -9.44 -2.63
N ALA A 197 -18.72 -8.20 -2.83
CA ALA A 197 -19.22 -7.74 -4.12
C ALA A 197 -18.15 -7.78 -5.21
N LEU A 198 -16.91 -7.39 -4.89
CA LEU A 198 -15.78 -7.51 -5.81
C LEU A 198 -15.49 -8.97 -6.18
N LEU A 199 -15.46 -9.88 -5.21
CA LEU A 199 -15.22 -11.30 -5.46
C LEU A 199 -16.35 -11.95 -6.26
N ASP A 200 -17.59 -11.55 -6.03
CA ASP A 200 -18.73 -12.01 -6.83
C ASP A 200 -18.63 -11.52 -8.29
N MET A 201 -18.17 -10.29 -8.53
CA MET A 201 -17.84 -9.81 -9.87
C MET A 201 -16.80 -10.72 -10.56
N LEU A 202 -15.74 -11.14 -9.86
CA LEU A 202 -14.73 -12.05 -10.42
C LEU A 202 -15.31 -13.44 -10.75
N LYS A 203 -16.23 -13.96 -9.93
CA LYS A 203 -16.88 -15.25 -10.13
C LYS A 203 -17.89 -15.24 -11.25
N LEU A 204 -18.66 -14.18 -11.38
CA LEU A 204 -19.90 -14.17 -12.17
C LEU A 204 -19.82 -13.38 -13.46
N SER A 205 -18.93 -12.38 -13.59
CA SER A 205 -18.89 -11.51 -14.76
C SER A 205 -18.35 -12.24 -16.00
N PRO A 206 -19.12 -12.36 -17.09
CA PRO A 206 -18.62 -12.92 -18.35
C PRO A 206 -17.59 -12.02 -19.03
N ALA A 207 -17.59 -10.71 -18.73
CA ALA A 207 -16.65 -9.75 -19.29
C ALA A 207 -15.19 -9.94 -18.81
N LEU A 208 -14.99 -10.76 -17.78
CA LEU A 208 -13.68 -11.10 -17.23
C LEU A 208 -13.20 -12.49 -17.68
N ARG A 209 -13.76 -13.07 -18.73
CA ARG A 209 -13.34 -14.38 -19.28
C ARG A 209 -12.40 -14.19 -20.48
N LEU A 210 -11.46 -15.12 -20.60
CA LEU A 210 -10.67 -15.24 -21.83
C LEU A 210 -11.59 -15.59 -23.00
N ALA A 211 -11.35 -14.96 -24.15
CA ALA A 211 -12.10 -15.21 -25.37
C ALA A 211 -11.78 -16.60 -25.95
#